data_2304f14c2d6ab38aa1d9417f621d6359
#
_entry.id   2304f14c2d6ab38aa1d9417f621d6359
#
_cell.length_a   1.000
_cell.length_b   1.000
_cell.length_c   1.000
_cell.angle_alpha   90.00
_cell.angle_beta   90.00
_cell.angle_gamma   90.00
#
_symmetry.space_group_name_H-M   'P 1'
#
loop_
_entity.id
_entity.type
_entity.pdbx_description
1 polymer ?
#
loop_
_entity_poly.entity_id
_entity_poly.type
_entity_poly.pdbx_seq_one_letter_code
_entity_poly.pdbx_strand_id
1 'polypeptide(L)'
;MKAKTAFKWTIGVIAVVILMAVGAVVLLFVAFIVSMERGEKYQRQIRAEQDSGRWVFGGQPALFAVAQGIVKNDPDAIRAAAKSVPDLQAPGRYGATLLNFAVMQSWQRPESVEAVRTLLSLGADPNHTNGKWESFAMAKAVHASASVLRAMLEAGGNPNTRDEHGRPVILTIWDLDYYKSDERARLDLLLDHGADINSMMPKDSWNCAGLTLLLCRTSSGLKDRLGYADALYLLERGADPNRAAADGMTFGKMLMDHRAHFQHTLKTPPAEFAALLGWAEKHGIVQQAQ
;
A
#
# COMPACT_ATOMS: atom_id res chain seq x y z
N MET A 1 0.84 -68.82 41.23
CA MET A 1 -0.44 -68.08 41.01
C MET A 1 -0.33 -66.62 41.29
N LYS A 2 0.37 -66.11 42.31
CA LYS A 2 0.45 -64.68 42.67
C LYS A 2 1.13 -63.74 41.61
N ALA A 3 2.13 -64.19 40.84
CA ALA A 3 2.85 -63.42 39.88
C ALA A 3 2.00 -63.06 38.61
N LYS A 4 1.17 -64.00 38.13
CA LYS A 4 0.28 -63.75 36.95
C LYS A 4 -0.84 -62.76 37.26
N THR A 5 -1.30 -62.63 38.48
CA THR A 5 -2.34 -61.71 38.94
C THR A 5 -1.76 -60.31 39.08
N ALA A 6 -0.54 -60.18 39.65
CA ALA A 6 0.14 -58.87 39.74
C ALA A 6 0.42 -58.30 38.37
N PHE A 7 0.88 -59.07 37.38
CA PHE A 7 1.12 -58.64 36.01
C PHE A 7 -0.13 -58.15 35.29
N LYS A 8 -1.28 -58.83 35.47
CA LYS A 8 -2.56 -58.35 34.89
C LYS A 8 -3.02 -57.00 35.49
N TRP A 9 -2.81 -56.78 36.78
CA TRP A 9 -3.11 -55.54 37.46
C TRP A 9 -2.24 -54.39 36.95
N THR A 10 -0.96 -54.65 36.74
CA THR A 10 -0.03 -53.64 36.23
C THR A 10 -0.41 -53.17 34.79
N ILE A 11 -0.78 -54.12 33.92
CA ILE A 11 -1.26 -53.81 32.56
C ILE A 11 -2.56 -53.00 32.60
N GLY A 12 -3.49 -53.36 33.48
CA GLY A 12 -4.74 -52.62 33.64
C GLY A 12 -4.53 -51.15 34.08
N VAL A 13 -3.63 -50.94 35.05
CA VAL A 13 -3.28 -49.57 35.50
C VAL A 13 -2.60 -48.76 34.40
N ILE A 14 -1.68 -49.36 33.67
CA ILE A 14 -1.01 -48.68 32.53
C ILE A 14 -2.04 -48.33 31.46
N ALA A 15 -2.97 -49.20 31.11
CA ALA A 15 -4.01 -48.91 30.13
C ALA A 15 -4.93 -47.75 30.57
N VAL A 16 -5.30 -47.68 31.85
CA VAL A 16 -6.10 -46.57 32.39
C VAL A 16 -5.32 -45.24 32.33
N VAL A 17 -4.04 -45.25 32.68
CA VAL A 17 -3.19 -44.06 32.63
C VAL A 17 -3.04 -43.55 31.17
N ILE A 18 -2.86 -44.48 30.23
CA ILE A 18 -2.80 -44.11 28.79
C ILE A 18 -4.13 -43.53 28.33
N LEU A 19 -5.26 -44.12 28.69
CA LEU A 19 -6.58 -43.59 28.35
C LEU A 19 -6.83 -42.19 28.92
N MET A 20 -6.42 -41.96 30.17
CA MET A 20 -6.52 -40.61 30.77
C MET A 20 -5.61 -39.60 30.08
N ALA A 21 -4.39 -39.99 29.71
CA ALA A 21 -3.47 -39.13 28.98
C ALA A 21 -4.01 -38.77 27.59
N VAL A 22 -4.55 -39.73 26.84
CA VAL A 22 -5.19 -39.53 25.56
C VAL A 22 -6.42 -38.62 25.71
N GLY A 23 -7.26 -38.84 26.72
CA GLY A 23 -8.41 -37.98 27.01
C GLY A 23 -8.02 -36.53 27.32
N ALA A 24 -6.95 -36.35 28.11
CA ALA A 24 -6.43 -35.00 28.38
C ALA A 24 -5.91 -34.30 27.12
N VAL A 25 -5.19 -35.01 26.24
CA VAL A 25 -4.71 -34.46 24.96
C VAL A 25 -5.89 -34.10 24.06
N VAL A 26 -6.92 -34.95 23.98
CA VAL A 26 -8.13 -34.64 23.18
C VAL A 26 -8.84 -33.40 23.73
N LEU A 27 -8.98 -33.26 25.04
CA LEU A 27 -9.60 -32.08 25.66
C LEU A 27 -8.80 -30.81 25.42
N LEU A 28 -7.48 -30.88 25.50
CA LEU A 28 -6.60 -29.72 25.15
C LEU A 28 -6.72 -29.33 23.69
N PHE A 29 -6.80 -30.33 22.81
CA PHE A 29 -6.97 -30.06 21.36
C PHE A 29 -8.34 -29.45 21.05
N VAL A 30 -9.41 -29.95 21.68
CA VAL A 30 -10.74 -29.34 21.54
C VAL A 30 -10.76 -27.89 22.08
N ALA A 31 -10.16 -27.66 23.25
CA ALA A 31 -10.06 -26.33 23.83
C ALA A 31 -9.27 -25.36 22.91
N PHE A 32 -8.20 -25.84 22.29
CA PHE A 32 -7.42 -25.11 21.32
C PHE A 32 -8.25 -24.71 20.08
N ILE A 33 -8.99 -25.69 19.48
CA ILE A 33 -9.88 -25.42 18.33
C ILE A 33 -10.95 -24.37 18.70
N VAL A 34 -11.62 -24.54 19.85
CA VAL A 34 -12.64 -23.59 20.31
C VAL A 34 -12.05 -22.19 20.53
N SER A 35 -10.81 -22.10 21.03
CA SER A 35 -10.10 -20.83 21.20
C SER A 35 -9.78 -20.17 19.87
N MET A 36 -9.35 -20.94 18.86
CA MET A 36 -9.11 -20.45 17.50
C MET A 36 -10.39 -19.93 16.86
N GLU A 37 -11.49 -20.69 16.92
CA GLU A 37 -12.79 -20.27 16.37
C GLU A 37 -13.32 -18.97 17.02
N ARG A 38 -13.16 -18.83 18.35
CA ARG A 38 -13.50 -17.59 19.05
C ARG A 38 -12.64 -16.42 18.59
N GLY A 39 -11.34 -16.65 18.42
CA GLY A 39 -10.41 -15.66 17.88
C GLY A 39 -10.81 -15.20 16.48
N GLU A 40 -11.12 -16.12 15.57
CA GLU A 40 -11.57 -15.79 14.22
C GLU A 40 -12.90 -15.05 14.21
N LYS A 41 -13.86 -15.45 15.04
CA LYS A 41 -15.16 -14.78 15.18
C LYS A 41 -14.98 -13.35 15.66
N TYR A 42 -14.12 -13.13 16.65
CA TYR A 42 -13.78 -11.82 17.18
C TYR A 42 -13.12 -10.94 16.11
N GLN A 43 -12.15 -11.48 15.36
CA GLN A 43 -11.48 -10.77 14.27
C GLN A 43 -12.46 -10.42 13.13
N ARG A 44 -13.38 -11.33 12.78
CA ARG A 44 -14.44 -11.05 11.80
C ARG A 44 -15.37 -9.93 12.27
N GLN A 45 -15.73 -9.90 13.55
CA GLN A 45 -16.56 -8.85 14.11
C GLN A 45 -15.86 -7.49 14.07
N ILE A 46 -14.57 -7.41 14.46
CA ILE A 46 -13.79 -6.17 14.40
C ILE A 46 -13.69 -5.67 12.95
N ARG A 47 -13.39 -6.55 11.99
CA ARG A 47 -13.34 -6.19 10.57
C ARG A 47 -14.69 -5.66 10.10
N ALA A 48 -15.79 -6.33 10.43
CA ALA A 48 -17.12 -5.87 10.06
C ALA A 48 -17.45 -4.48 10.64
N GLU A 49 -17.02 -4.18 11.87
CA GLU A 49 -17.18 -2.85 12.46
C GLU A 49 -16.30 -1.79 11.76
N GLN A 50 -15.06 -2.13 11.40
CA GLN A 50 -14.16 -1.28 10.64
C GLN A 50 -14.72 -1.02 9.23
N ASP A 51 -15.09 -2.08 8.52
CA ASP A 51 -15.63 -2.01 7.16
C ASP A 51 -16.96 -1.24 7.09
N SER A 52 -17.77 -1.30 8.15
CA SER A 52 -19.04 -0.54 8.23
C SER A 52 -18.86 0.95 8.54
N GLY A 53 -17.66 1.40 8.86
CA GLY A 53 -17.39 2.76 9.33
C GLY A 53 -17.81 3.05 10.78
N ARG A 54 -18.39 2.08 11.48
CA ARG A 54 -18.82 2.24 12.88
C ARG A 54 -17.64 2.52 13.81
N TRP A 55 -16.52 1.86 13.56
CA TRP A 55 -15.30 2.05 14.33
C TRP A 55 -14.77 3.49 14.25
N VAL A 56 -14.92 4.14 13.10
CA VAL A 56 -14.40 5.49 12.81
C VAL A 56 -15.41 6.56 13.21
N PHE A 57 -16.68 6.39 12.85
CA PHE A 57 -17.72 7.44 12.93
C PHE A 57 -18.87 7.10 13.87
N GLY A 58 -18.87 5.95 14.56
CA GLY A 58 -20.00 5.49 15.39
C GLY A 58 -20.38 6.42 16.55
N GLY A 59 -19.46 7.28 17.00
CA GLY A 59 -19.71 8.32 17.99
C GLY A 59 -20.32 9.61 17.41
N GLN A 60 -20.48 9.71 16.09
CA GLN A 60 -20.94 10.90 15.37
C GLN A 60 -22.05 10.49 14.38
N PRO A 61 -23.34 10.49 14.78
CA PRO A 61 -24.42 9.90 14.00
C PRO A 61 -24.54 10.43 12.57
N ALA A 62 -24.33 11.74 12.35
CA ALA A 62 -24.39 12.35 11.04
C ALA A 62 -23.28 11.83 10.09
N LEU A 63 -22.03 11.80 10.57
CA LEU A 63 -20.90 11.24 9.79
C LEU A 63 -21.08 9.74 9.56
N PHE A 64 -21.57 9.01 10.55
CA PHE A 64 -21.82 7.59 10.43
C PHE A 64 -22.88 7.27 9.36
N ALA A 65 -23.93 8.08 9.24
CA ALA A 65 -24.95 7.93 8.20
C ALA A 65 -24.33 8.08 6.80
N VAL A 66 -23.43 9.05 6.59
CA VAL A 66 -22.68 9.19 5.33
C VAL A 66 -21.76 7.98 5.09
N ALA A 67 -21.05 7.53 6.13
CA ALA A 67 -20.16 6.37 6.03
C ALA A 67 -20.93 5.10 5.60
N GLN A 68 -22.18 4.92 6.05
CA GLN A 68 -23.04 3.82 5.59
C GLN A 68 -23.36 3.91 4.08
N GLY A 69 -23.56 5.12 3.56
CA GLY A 69 -23.73 5.35 2.12
C GLY A 69 -22.44 5.02 1.34
N ILE A 70 -21.28 5.39 1.89
CA ILE A 70 -19.96 5.07 1.31
C ILE A 70 -19.77 3.55 1.20
N VAL A 71 -20.02 2.82 2.29
CA VAL A 71 -19.88 1.35 2.32
C VAL A 71 -20.79 0.67 1.28
N LYS A 72 -21.99 1.20 1.05
CA LYS A 72 -22.91 0.70 0.03
C LYS A 72 -22.60 1.19 -1.38
N ASN A 73 -21.65 2.12 -1.53
CA ASN A 73 -21.38 2.85 -2.77
C ASN A 73 -22.66 3.45 -3.36
N ASP A 74 -23.49 4.06 -2.50
CA ASP A 74 -24.79 4.63 -2.84
C ASP A 74 -24.71 6.16 -2.83
N PRO A 75 -24.57 6.80 -4.01
CA PRO A 75 -24.47 8.26 -4.13
C PRO A 75 -25.66 9.02 -3.55
N ASP A 76 -26.86 8.47 -3.67
CA ASP A 76 -28.07 9.16 -3.20
C ASP A 76 -28.18 9.11 -1.67
N ALA A 77 -27.82 7.98 -1.07
CA ALA A 77 -27.73 7.86 0.37
C ALA A 77 -26.63 8.80 0.94
N ILE A 78 -25.48 8.91 0.25
CA ILE A 78 -24.40 9.86 0.63
C ILE A 78 -24.93 11.29 0.59
N ARG A 79 -25.55 11.72 -0.53
CA ARG A 79 -26.11 13.08 -0.69
C ARG A 79 -27.18 13.38 0.36
N ALA A 80 -28.05 12.42 0.62
CA ALA A 80 -29.12 12.60 1.61
C ALA A 80 -28.55 12.78 3.03
N ALA A 81 -27.63 11.92 3.44
CA ALA A 81 -27.02 11.95 4.77
C ALA A 81 -26.12 13.19 4.95
N ALA A 82 -25.39 13.60 3.91
CA ALA A 82 -24.48 14.76 3.94
C ALA A 82 -25.19 16.08 4.26
N LYS A 83 -26.50 16.19 4.00
CA LYS A 83 -27.29 17.39 4.37
C LYS A 83 -27.27 17.68 5.88
N SER A 84 -27.06 16.67 6.70
CA SER A 84 -26.99 16.78 8.16
C SER A 84 -25.58 16.93 8.70
N VAL A 85 -24.56 16.98 7.81
CA VAL A 85 -23.16 17.13 8.17
C VAL A 85 -22.75 18.59 7.95
N PRO A 86 -22.45 19.37 9.01
CA PRO A 86 -22.07 20.78 8.85
C PRO A 86 -20.71 20.96 8.16
N ASP A 87 -19.81 20.01 8.34
CA ASP A 87 -18.44 20.02 7.78
C ASP A 87 -18.04 18.61 7.33
N LEU A 88 -17.85 18.44 6.01
CA LEU A 88 -17.42 17.16 5.42
C LEU A 88 -15.95 16.82 5.76
N GLN A 89 -15.16 17.79 6.22
CA GLN A 89 -13.80 17.61 6.71
C GLN A 89 -13.74 17.23 8.18
N ALA A 90 -14.90 17.21 8.88
CA ALA A 90 -14.95 16.88 10.30
C ALA A 90 -14.27 15.53 10.57
N PRO A 91 -13.35 15.46 11.55
CA PRO A 91 -12.60 14.25 11.80
C PRO A 91 -13.45 13.25 12.61
N GLY A 92 -13.43 12.02 12.16
CA GLY A 92 -13.81 10.86 12.95
C GLY A 92 -12.69 10.43 13.92
N ARG A 93 -12.76 9.21 14.37
CA ARG A 93 -11.71 8.60 15.20
C ARG A 93 -10.36 8.61 14.46
N TYR A 94 -9.28 8.85 15.18
CA TYR A 94 -7.90 8.96 14.65
C TYR A 94 -7.69 10.09 13.63
N GLY A 95 -8.64 11.02 13.50
CA GLY A 95 -8.57 12.10 12.53
C GLY A 95 -9.03 11.71 11.13
N ALA A 96 -9.62 10.54 10.95
CA ALA A 96 -10.13 10.09 9.65
C ALA A 96 -11.25 10.99 9.14
N THR A 97 -11.20 11.37 7.85
CA THR A 97 -12.27 12.08 7.18
C THR A 97 -13.15 11.12 6.37
N LEU A 98 -14.36 11.56 6.01
CA LEU A 98 -15.24 10.78 5.13
C LEU A 98 -14.58 10.49 3.79
N LEU A 99 -13.83 11.46 3.22
CA LEU A 99 -13.14 11.26 1.95
C LEU A 99 -12.01 10.25 2.08
N ASN A 100 -11.20 10.30 3.15
CA ASN A 100 -10.17 9.29 3.41
C ASN A 100 -10.80 7.90 3.53
N PHE A 101 -11.89 7.79 4.29
CA PHE A 101 -12.60 6.53 4.45
C PHE A 101 -13.11 5.97 3.10
N ALA A 102 -13.69 6.82 2.24
CA ALA A 102 -14.14 6.41 0.91
C ALA A 102 -12.99 5.92 0.02
N VAL A 103 -11.84 6.62 0.04
CA VAL A 103 -10.64 6.20 -0.69
C VAL A 103 -10.14 4.85 -0.18
N MET A 104 -10.08 4.64 1.13
CA MET A 104 -9.65 3.35 1.70
C MET A 104 -10.63 2.20 1.38
N GLN A 105 -11.94 2.46 1.37
CA GLN A 105 -12.94 1.46 0.94
C GLN A 105 -12.72 1.03 -0.52
N SER A 106 -12.26 1.94 -1.38
CA SER A 106 -11.99 1.65 -2.79
C SER A 106 -10.77 0.73 -3.02
N TRP A 107 -9.87 0.56 -2.03
CA TRP A 107 -8.75 -0.38 -2.16
C TRP A 107 -9.21 -1.83 -2.25
N GLN A 108 -10.29 -2.17 -1.57
CA GLN A 108 -10.87 -3.52 -1.61
C GLN A 108 -11.99 -3.65 -2.65
N ARG A 109 -12.53 -2.52 -3.10
CA ARG A 109 -13.68 -2.43 -4.02
C ARG A 109 -13.42 -1.33 -5.05
N PRO A 110 -12.68 -1.62 -6.12
CA PRO A 110 -12.34 -0.61 -7.14
C PRO A 110 -13.55 0.09 -7.77
N GLU A 111 -14.71 -0.57 -7.76
CA GLU A 111 -15.99 -0.03 -8.22
C GLU A 111 -16.53 1.09 -7.32
N SER A 112 -16.00 1.24 -6.09
CA SER A 112 -16.47 2.24 -5.12
C SER A 112 -16.01 3.68 -5.43
N VAL A 113 -15.56 3.96 -6.64
CA VAL A 113 -15.16 5.32 -7.09
C VAL A 113 -16.30 6.32 -7.01
N GLU A 114 -17.56 5.89 -7.15
CA GLU A 114 -18.71 6.79 -7.12
C GLU A 114 -18.95 7.43 -5.75
N ALA A 115 -18.63 6.74 -4.68
CA ALA A 115 -18.64 7.32 -3.33
C ALA A 115 -17.61 8.47 -3.20
N VAL A 116 -16.42 8.28 -3.74
CA VAL A 116 -15.35 9.31 -3.77
C VAL A 116 -15.80 10.50 -4.59
N ARG A 117 -16.29 10.30 -5.82
CA ARG A 117 -16.81 11.36 -6.71
C ARG A 117 -17.94 12.13 -6.06
N THR A 118 -18.85 11.43 -5.39
CA THR A 118 -19.99 12.07 -4.73
C THR A 118 -19.51 12.99 -3.61
N LEU A 119 -18.60 12.54 -2.75
CA LEU A 119 -18.05 13.39 -1.67
C LEU A 119 -17.31 14.61 -2.22
N LEU A 120 -16.50 14.44 -3.27
CA LEU A 120 -15.80 15.53 -3.94
C LEU A 120 -16.80 16.55 -4.53
N SER A 121 -17.88 16.07 -5.17
CA SER A 121 -18.94 16.93 -5.72
C SER A 121 -19.72 17.71 -4.64
N LEU A 122 -19.73 17.21 -3.41
CA LEU A 122 -20.34 17.87 -2.25
C LEU A 122 -19.38 18.83 -1.53
N GLY A 123 -18.16 18.98 -2.02
CA GLY A 123 -17.16 19.92 -1.48
C GLY A 123 -16.20 19.31 -0.46
N ALA A 124 -16.07 17.98 -0.42
CA ALA A 124 -14.97 17.39 0.32
C ALA A 124 -13.63 17.79 -0.32
N ASP A 125 -12.72 18.35 0.48
CA ASP A 125 -11.42 18.83 0.02
C ASP A 125 -10.43 17.65 -0.13
N PRO A 126 -9.94 17.35 -1.36
CA PRO A 126 -8.97 16.29 -1.59
C PRO A 126 -7.63 16.52 -0.90
N ASN A 127 -7.30 17.77 -0.58
CA ASN A 127 -6.04 18.16 0.04
C ASN A 127 -6.13 18.34 1.56
N HIS A 128 -7.32 18.16 2.13
CA HIS A 128 -7.49 18.34 3.57
C HIS A 128 -6.64 17.33 4.35
N THR A 129 -5.90 17.86 5.32
CA THR A 129 -5.20 17.06 6.34
C THR A 129 -5.19 17.80 7.67
N ASN A 130 -5.40 17.08 8.76
CA ASN A 130 -5.26 17.57 10.11
C ASN A 130 -3.96 17.08 10.77
N GLY A 131 -2.99 16.61 9.98
CA GLY A 131 -1.70 16.10 10.44
C GLY A 131 -1.75 14.69 11.03
N LYS A 132 -2.93 14.04 11.08
CA LYS A 132 -3.07 12.65 11.54
C LYS A 132 -3.09 11.72 10.33
N TRP A 133 -2.52 10.52 10.49
CA TRP A 133 -2.37 9.52 9.44
C TRP A 133 -3.66 9.26 8.65
N GLU A 134 -4.79 9.19 9.32
CA GLU A 134 -6.09 8.90 8.70
C GLU A 134 -6.71 10.09 7.95
N SER A 135 -6.04 11.24 7.87
CA SER A 135 -6.55 12.41 7.12
C SER A 135 -5.91 12.62 5.75
N PHE A 136 -4.94 11.80 5.36
CA PHE A 136 -4.20 11.96 4.11
C PHE A 136 -4.91 11.29 2.91
N ALA A 137 -6.10 11.77 2.54
CA ALA A 137 -6.91 11.16 1.48
C ALA A 137 -6.19 11.14 0.12
N MET A 138 -5.55 12.25 -0.28
CA MET A 138 -4.82 12.32 -1.55
C MET A 138 -3.63 11.37 -1.58
N ALA A 139 -2.87 11.25 -0.49
CA ALA A 139 -1.76 10.29 -0.40
C ALA A 139 -2.24 8.83 -0.46
N LYS A 140 -3.40 8.53 0.11
CA LYS A 140 -4.00 7.18 0.03
C LYS A 140 -4.56 6.87 -1.36
N ALA A 141 -5.04 7.88 -2.10
CA ALA A 141 -5.58 7.72 -3.45
C ALA A 141 -4.53 7.23 -4.46
N VAL A 142 -3.25 7.53 -4.24
CA VAL A 142 -2.14 7.03 -5.07
C VAL A 142 -2.03 5.51 -5.03
N HIS A 143 -2.48 4.87 -3.95
CA HIS A 143 -2.52 3.41 -3.79
C HIS A 143 -3.88 2.79 -4.14
N ALA A 144 -4.85 3.60 -4.56
CA ALA A 144 -6.14 3.16 -5.08
C ALA A 144 -6.07 2.91 -6.59
N SER A 145 -7.21 2.60 -7.22
CA SER A 145 -7.28 2.47 -8.68
C SER A 145 -7.01 3.80 -9.39
N ALA A 146 -6.56 3.73 -10.65
CA ALA A 146 -6.37 4.92 -11.48
C ALA A 146 -7.64 5.79 -11.60
N SER A 147 -8.83 5.19 -11.53
CA SER A 147 -10.11 5.93 -11.57
C SER A 147 -10.35 6.76 -10.31
N VAL A 148 -9.95 6.26 -9.14
CA VAL A 148 -10.03 7.02 -7.87
C VAL A 148 -9.01 8.16 -7.86
N LEU A 149 -7.76 7.86 -8.23
CA LEU A 149 -6.71 8.88 -8.31
C LEU A 149 -7.10 10.00 -9.29
N ARG A 150 -7.64 9.63 -10.46
CA ARG A 150 -8.16 10.60 -11.44
C ARG A 150 -9.24 11.49 -10.83
N ALA A 151 -10.23 10.92 -10.15
CA ALA A 151 -11.30 11.69 -9.53
C ALA A 151 -10.76 12.70 -8.49
N MET A 152 -9.75 12.30 -7.71
CA MET A 152 -9.10 13.17 -6.73
C MET A 152 -8.34 14.32 -7.41
N LEU A 153 -7.57 14.03 -8.48
CA LEU A 153 -6.80 15.02 -9.20
C LEU A 153 -7.69 16.00 -9.96
N GLU A 154 -8.75 15.52 -10.63
CA GLU A 154 -9.76 16.35 -11.32
C GLU A 154 -10.52 17.29 -10.37
N ALA A 155 -10.66 16.89 -9.10
CA ALA A 155 -11.23 17.75 -8.04
C ALA A 155 -10.21 18.72 -7.42
N GLY A 156 -9.02 18.89 -8.00
CA GLY A 156 -7.98 19.80 -7.52
C GLY A 156 -7.02 19.20 -6.48
N GLY A 157 -6.96 17.86 -6.39
CA GLY A 157 -5.97 17.18 -5.56
C GLY A 157 -4.54 17.53 -5.98
N ASN A 158 -3.68 17.83 -5.00
CA ASN A 158 -2.30 18.21 -5.25
C ASN A 158 -1.44 16.98 -5.60
N PRO A 159 -0.93 16.85 -6.85
CA PRO A 159 -0.11 15.70 -7.23
C PRO A 159 1.26 15.69 -6.55
N ASN A 160 1.68 16.80 -5.94
CA ASN A 160 2.93 16.95 -5.20
C ASN A 160 2.75 16.79 -3.69
N THR A 161 1.61 16.26 -3.25
CA THR A 161 1.37 16.00 -1.84
C THR A 161 2.40 15.02 -1.27
N ARG A 162 2.57 15.08 0.04
CA ARG A 162 3.41 14.14 0.78
C ARG A 162 2.53 13.32 1.71
N ASP A 163 2.94 12.10 1.97
CA ASP A 163 2.26 11.27 2.96
C ASP A 163 2.62 11.68 4.40
N GLU A 164 2.11 10.96 5.37
CA GLU A 164 2.35 11.18 6.80
C GLU A 164 3.81 11.02 7.25
N HIS A 165 4.65 10.44 6.38
CA HIS A 165 6.10 10.29 6.58
C HIS A 165 6.91 11.32 5.78
N GLY A 166 6.25 12.33 5.20
CA GLY A 166 6.88 13.34 4.37
C GLY A 166 7.38 12.85 3.00
N ARG A 167 6.97 11.64 2.57
CA ARG A 167 7.38 11.07 1.29
C ARG A 167 6.52 11.62 0.14
N PRO A 168 7.12 12.13 -0.95
CA PRO A 168 6.36 12.50 -2.14
C PRO A 168 5.55 11.31 -2.67
N VAL A 169 4.25 11.51 -2.90
CA VAL A 169 3.36 10.39 -3.27
C VAL A 169 3.72 9.73 -4.59
N ILE A 170 4.33 10.46 -5.53
CA ILE A 170 4.84 9.88 -6.77
C ILE A 170 5.90 8.78 -6.54
N LEU A 171 6.66 8.86 -5.46
CA LEU A 171 7.67 7.86 -5.09
C LEU A 171 7.06 6.65 -4.36
N THR A 172 5.81 6.72 -3.93
CA THR A 172 5.14 5.64 -3.19
C THR A 172 4.26 4.73 -4.07
N ILE A 173 4.13 5.02 -5.37
CA ILE A 173 3.29 4.26 -6.31
C ILE A 173 3.59 2.76 -6.29
N TRP A 174 4.86 2.39 -6.09
CA TRP A 174 5.31 0.99 -6.08
C TRP A 174 5.43 0.37 -4.68
N ASP A 175 5.05 1.08 -3.62
CA ASP A 175 5.21 0.59 -2.24
C ASP A 175 4.22 -0.51 -1.85
N LEU A 176 3.05 -0.55 -2.48
CA LEU A 176 1.98 -1.48 -2.15
C LEU A 176 1.60 -2.37 -3.34
N ASP A 177 1.59 -3.67 -3.10
CA ASP A 177 1.31 -4.72 -4.09
C ASP A 177 -0.17 -4.81 -4.53
N TYR A 178 -1.06 -3.93 -4.04
CA TYR A 178 -2.50 -4.08 -4.24
C TYR A 178 -2.98 -3.93 -5.69
N TYR A 179 -2.31 -3.12 -6.52
CA TYR A 179 -2.72 -2.83 -7.91
C TYR A 179 -1.52 -2.77 -8.85
N LYS A 180 -0.81 -3.91 -9.02
CA LYS A 180 0.36 -4.00 -9.93
C LYS A 180 0.04 -3.75 -11.41
N SER A 181 -1.23 -3.73 -11.80
CA SER A 181 -1.61 -3.66 -13.21
C SER A 181 -1.82 -2.25 -13.75
N ASP A 182 -1.95 -1.22 -12.90
CA ASP A 182 -2.23 0.15 -13.33
C ASP A 182 -1.23 1.21 -12.80
N GLU A 183 -0.08 0.77 -12.29
CA GLU A 183 0.97 1.64 -11.73
C GLU A 183 1.41 2.71 -12.72
N ARG A 184 1.63 2.36 -13.98
CA ARG A 184 1.97 3.34 -15.03
C ARG A 184 0.85 4.31 -15.30
N ALA A 185 -0.39 3.85 -15.34
CA ALA A 185 -1.54 4.73 -15.52
C ALA A 185 -1.67 5.74 -14.37
N ARG A 186 -1.38 5.32 -13.14
CA ARG A 186 -1.35 6.22 -11.96
C ARG A 186 -0.18 7.19 -12.01
N LEU A 187 1.00 6.72 -12.43
CA LEU A 187 2.16 7.58 -12.66
C LEU A 187 1.85 8.67 -13.70
N ASP A 188 1.29 8.26 -14.85
CA ASP A 188 0.90 9.19 -15.91
C ASP A 188 -0.10 10.23 -15.42
N LEU A 189 -1.12 9.80 -14.66
CA LEU A 189 -2.08 10.72 -14.06
C LEU A 189 -1.40 11.77 -13.17
N LEU A 190 -0.46 11.37 -12.32
CA LEU A 190 0.28 12.31 -11.48
C LEU A 190 1.11 13.28 -12.32
N LEU A 191 1.85 12.78 -13.31
CA LEU A 191 2.70 13.60 -14.18
C LEU A 191 1.88 14.57 -15.04
N ASP A 192 0.77 14.11 -15.62
CA ASP A 192 -0.13 14.92 -16.44
C ASP A 192 -0.82 16.04 -15.63
N HIS A 193 -0.93 15.86 -14.30
CA HIS A 193 -1.41 16.90 -13.38
C HIS A 193 -0.29 17.70 -12.70
N GLY A 194 0.96 17.57 -13.15
CA GLY A 194 2.08 18.39 -12.70
C GLY A 194 2.85 17.88 -11.48
N ALA A 195 2.86 16.56 -11.25
CA ALA A 195 3.77 15.99 -10.26
C ALA A 195 5.23 16.21 -10.64
N ASP A 196 6.07 16.59 -9.68
CA ASP A 196 7.51 16.71 -9.89
C ASP A 196 8.16 15.34 -10.00
N ILE A 197 8.46 14.92 -11.24
CA ILE A 197 9.13 13.67 -11.56
C ILE A 197 10.52 13.55 -10.92
N ASN A 198 11.12 14.69 -10.56
CA ASN A 198 12.44 14.76 -9.93
C ASN A 198 12.37 14.91 -8.41
N SER A 199 11.21 14.69 -7.82
CA SER A 199 11.05 14.63 -6.37
C SER A 199 12.03 13.63 -5.74
N MET A 200 12.46 13.94 -4.51
CA MET A 200 13.42 13.11 -3.78
C MET A 200 12.79 12.55 -2.50
N MET A 201 13.06 11.27 -2.24
CA MET A 201 12.68 10.62 -1.00
C MET A 201 13.44 11.21 0.19
N PRO A 202 12.82 11.38 1.37
CA PRO A 202 13.54 11.76 2.59
C PRO A 202 14.68 10.77 2.91
N LYS A 203 15.75 11.30 3.52
CA LYS A 203 16.98 10.50 3.84
C LYS A 203 16.76 9.41 4.89
N ASP A 204 15.74 9.57 5.71
CA ASP A 204 15.34 8.65 6.78
C ASP A 204 14.25 7.66 6.37
N SER A 205 13.87 7.65 5.09
CA SER A 205 12.90 6.69 4.56
C SER A 205 13.46 5.26 4.55
N TRP A 206 12.60 4.30 4.83
CA TRP A 206 12.96 2.87 4.83
C TRP A 206 13.23 2.31 3.43
N ASN A 207 12.73 2.96 2.37
CA ASN A 207 12.94 2.56 0.97
C ASN A 207 13.39 3.76 0.15
N CYS A 208 14.32 3.56 -0.78
CA CYS A 208 14.85 4.59 -1.69
C CYS A 208 15.31 5.87 -0.98
N ALA A 209 15.80 5.77 0.27
CA ALA A 209 16.23 6.92 1.09
C ALA A 209 17.17 7.85 0.33
N GLY A 210 16.79 9.13 0.22
CA GLY A 210 17.59 10.14 -0.46
C GLY A 210 17.71 10.00 -1.98
N LEU A 211 16.94 9.06 -2.62
CA LEU A 211 16.96 8.87 -4.06
C LEU A 211 15.82 9.65 -4.74
N THR A 212 16.05 10.09 -5.98
CA THR A 212 14.99 10.50 -6.89
C THR A 212 14.22 9.29 -7.40
N LEU A 213 13.05 9.50 -8.01
CA LEU A 213 12.25 8.42 -8.59
C LEU A 213 13.06 7.61 -9.62
N LEU A 214 13.80 8.29 -10.52
CA LEU A 214 14.67 7.65 -11.51
C LEU A 214 15.71 6.74 -10.85
N LEU A 215 16.42 7.23 -9.85
CA LEU A 215 17.48 6.47 -9.16
C LEU A 215 16.88 5.30 -8.37
N CYS A 216 15.72 5.49 -7.74
CA CYS A 216 15.04 4.43 -7.02
C CYS A 216 14.66 3.28 -7.95
N ARG A 217 14.05 3.58 -9.11
CA ARG A 217 13.69 2.53 -10.10
C ARG A 217 14.92 1.88 -10.73
N THR A 218 15.97 2.64 -11.04
CA THR A 218 17.23 2.09 -11.52
C THR A 218 17.85 1.12 -10.50
N SER A 219 17.91 1.52 -9.23
CA SER A 219 18.43 0.67 -8.14
C SER A 219 17.67 -0.63 -7.99
N SER A 220 16.34 -0.61 -8.13
CA SER A 220 15.52 -1.82 -8.05
C SER A 220 15.74 -2.79 -9.21
N GLY A 221 16.28 -2.33 -10.33
CA GLY A 221 16.50 -3.11 -11.53
C GLY A 221 17.42 -4.33 -11.36
N LEU A 222 18.32 -4.33 -10.37
CA LEU A 222 19.13 -5.51 -10.03
C LEU A 222 18.30 -6.65 -9.43
N LYS A 223 17.17 -6.35 -8.81
CA LYS A 223 16.27 -7.33 -8.19
C LYS A 223 15.11 -7.68 -9.11
N ASP A 224 14.59 -6.68 -9.81
CA ASP A 224 13.46 -6.78 -10.72
C ASP A 224 13.77 -5.99 -12.01
N ARG A 225 13.94 -6.70 -13.14
CA ARG A 225 14.22 -6.10 -14.45
C ARG A 225 13.23 -4.99 -14.86
N LEU A 226 12.00 -5.04 -14.36
CA LEU A 226 10.99 -3.99 -14.60
C LEU A 226 11.46 -2.63 -14.08
N GLY A 227 12.32 -2.58 -13.06
CA GLY A 227 12.92 -1.34 -12.58
C GLY A 227 13.72 -0.61 -13.66
N TYR A 228 14.42 -1.32 -14.55
CA TYR A 228 15.12 -0.70 -15.69
C TYR A 228 14.16 -0.18 -16.76
N ALA A 229 13.09 -0.92 -17.05
CA ALA A 229 12.07 -0.49 -18.00
C ALA A 229 11.33 0.76 -17.47
N ASP A 230 11.07 0.83 -16.18
CA ASP A 230 10.47 1.99 -15.54
C ASP A 230 11.43 3.19 -15.54
N ALA A 231 12.72 2.97 -15.29
CA ALA A 231 13.73 4.03 -15.36
C ALA A 231 13.82 4.64 -16.77
N LEU A 232 13.81 3.80 -17.81
CA LEU A 232 13.78 4.26 -19.19
C LEU A 232 12.50 5.08 -19.47
N TYR A 233 11.36 4.58 -19.06
CA TYR A 233 10.08 5.29 -19.18
C TYR A 233 10.10 6.66 -18.49
N LEU A 234 10.68 6.75 -17.27
CA LEU A 234 10.81 8.02 -16.54
C LEU A 234 11.68 9.03 -17.30
N LEU A 235 12.77 8.56 -17.94
CA LEU A 235 13.63 9.42 -18.77
C LEU A 235 12.87 9.95 -20.00
N GLU A 236 12.05 9.12 -20.64
CA GLU A 236 11.18 9.52 -21.76
C GLU A 236 10.11 10.53 -21.31
N ARG A 237 9.70 10.49 -20.04
CA ARG A 237 8.76 11.43 -19.42
C ARG A 237 9.45 12.68 -18.83
N GLY A 238 10.76 12.86 -19.02
CA GLY A 238 11.51 14.05 -18.64
C GLY A 238 12.18 14.01 -17.27
N ALA A 239 12.41 12.84 -16.69
CA ALA A 239 13.25 12.73 -15.50
C ALA A 239 14.67 13.20 -15.81
N ASP A 240 15.24 14.03 -14.91
CA ASP A 240 16.59 14.58 -15.06
C ASP A 240 17.64 13.53 -14.67
N PRO A 241 18.42 13.01 -15.64
CA PRO A 241 19.47 12.00 -15.37
C PRO A 241 20.66 12.59 -14.60
N ASN A 242 20.80 13.91 -14.54
CA ASN A 242 21.90 14.58 -13.85
C ASN A 242 21.56 14.93 -12.39
N ARG A 243 20.30 14.77 -12.00
CA ARG A 243 19.91 15.03 -10.62
C ARG A 243 20.46 13.96 -9.69
N ALA A 244 21.46 14.37 -8.88
CA ALA A 244 22.09 13.48 -7.93
C ALA A 244 21.18 13.16 -6.74
N ALA A 245 21.38 11.99 -6.15
CA ALA A 245 20.84 11.59 -4.86
C ALA A 245 21.45 12.44 -3.72
N ALA A 246 20.90 12.28 -2.53
CA ALA A 246 21.33 13.01 -1.34
C ALA A 246 22.77 12.68 -0.87
N ASP A 247 23.34 11.57 -1.33
CA ASP A 247 24.74 11.12 -1.11
C ASP A 247 25.67 11.41 -2.30
N GLY A 248 25.16 12.08 -3.35
CA GLY A 248 25.89 12.40 -4.57
C GLY A 248 25.90 11.27 -5.62
N MET A 249 25.15 10.17 -5.43
CA MET A 249 24.95 9.16 -6.48
C MET A 249 24.22 9.78 -7.67
N THR A 250 24.73 9.55 -8.88
CA THR A 250 24.09 9.97 -10.13
C THR A 250 23.61 8.77 -10.91
N PHE A 251 22.68 8.98 -11.85
CA PHE A 251 22.16 7.93 -12.71
C PHE A 251 23.27 7.24 -13.52
N GLY A 252 24.15 8.01 -14.15
CA GLY A 252 25.29 7.47 -14.91
C GLY A 252 26.19 6.59 -14.04
N LYS A 253 26.56 7.04 -12.82
CA LYS A 253 27.38 6.25 -11.89
C LYS A 253 26.68 4.96 -11.51
N MET A 254 25.39 5.01 -11.17
CA MET A 254 24.61 3.82 -10.82
C MET A 254 24.55 2.79 -11.96
N LEU A 255 24.37 3.25 -13.22
CA LEU A 255 24.41 2.35 -14.39
C LEU A 255 25.76 1.69 -14.55
N MET A 256 26.87 2.41 -14.33
CA MET A 256 28.21 1.84 -14.44
C MET A 256 28.49 0.82 -13.33
N ASP A 257 28.00 1.07 -12.11
CA ASP A 257 28.10 0.12 -11.00
C ASP A 257 27.30 -1.17 -11.31
N HIS A 258 26.09 -1.04 -11.88
CA HIS A 258 25.30 -2.21 -12.32
C HIS A 258 25.97 -2.96 -13.47
N ARG A 259 26.56 -2.27 -14.43
CA ARG A 259 27.33 -2.90 -15.51
C ARG A 259 28.52 -3.70 -14.96
N ALA A 260 29.28 -3.13 -14.03
CA ALA A 260 30.39 -3.81 -13.35
C ALA A 260 29.88 -5.04 -12.56
N HIS A 261 28.71 -4.94 -11.91
CA HIS A 261 28.08 -6.05 -11.21
C HIS A 261 27.79 -7.23 -12.16
N PHE A 262 27.18 -6.98 -13.32
CA PHE A 262 26.92 -8.04 -14.31
C PHE A 262 28.21 -8.67 -14.83
N GLN A 263 29.25 -7.89 -15.09
CA GLN A 263 30.56 -8.39 -15.52
C GLN A 263 31.20 -9.27 -14.44
N HIS A 264 31.18 -8.81 -13.19
CA HIS A 264 31.80 -9.54 -12.06
C HIS A 264 31.07 -10.85 -11.76
N THR A 265 29.74 -10.85 -11.84
CA THR A 265 28.91 -12.04 -11.57
C THR A 265 28.78 -12.98 -12.76
N LEU A 266 29.38 -12.65 -13.91
CA LEU A 266 29.27 -13.38 -15.19
C LEU A 266 27.80 -13.61 -15.61
N LYS A 267 26.88 -12.74 -15.20
CA LYS A 267 25.48 -12.78 -15.59
C LYS A 267 25.25 -11.96 -16.85
N THR A 268 24.48 -12.48 -17.75
CA THR A 268 24.00 -11.73 -18.91
C THR A 268 23.05 -10.62 -18.43
N PRO A 269 23.31 -9.34 -18.74
CA PRO A 269 22.40 -8.26 -18.43
C PRO A 269 21.03 -8.48 -19.09
N PRO A 270 19.91 -8.15 -18.43
CA PRO A 270 18.61 -8.21 -19.06
C PRO A 270 18.47 -7.18 -20.19
N ALA A 271 17.59 -7.44 -21.14
CA ALA A 271 17.38 -6.57 -22.31
C ALA A 271 16.98 -5.14 -21.90
N GLU A 272 16.22 -5.01 -20.82
CA GLU A 272 15.79 -3.74 -20.25
C GLU A 272 16.98 -2.90 -19.73
N PHE A 273 17.99 -3.55 -19.14
CA PHE A 273 19.23 -2.86 -18.75
C PHE A 273 20.03 -2.42 -19.98
N ALA A 274 20.14 -3.30 -21.01
CA ALA A 274 20.83 -2.96 -22.25
C ALA A 274 20.18 -1.77 -22.96
N ALA A 275 18.85 -1.71 -22.99
CA ALA A 275 18.10 -0.58 -23.55
C ALA A 275 18.36 0.72 -22.76
N LEU A 276 18.32 0.66 -21.44
CA LEU A 276 18.58 1.81 -20.57
C LEU A 276 20.03 2.31 -20.70
N LEU A 277 21.01 1.41 -20.77
CA LEU A 277 22.40 1.75 -21.00
C LEU A 277 22.62 2.39 -22.37
N GLY A 278 22.03 1.83 -23.42
CA GLY A 278 22.08 2.40 -24.77
C GLY A 278 21.44 3.79 -24.85
N TRP A 279 20.35 4.03 -24.10
CA TRP A 279 19.78 5.37 -23.96
C TRP A 279 20.79 6.33 -23.32
N ALA A 280 21.43 5.93 -22.21
CA ALA A 280 22.40 6.74 -21.49
C ALA A 280 23.65 7.06 -22.32
N GLU A 281 24.16 6.08 -23.10
CA GLU A 281 25.25 6.28 -24.04
C GLU A 281 24.91 7.28 -25.14
N LYS A 282 23.72 7.12 -25.76
CA LYS A 282 23.21 8.03 -26.80
C LYS A 282 23.08 9.48 -26.31
N HIS A 283 22.75 9.68 -25.06
CA HIS A 283 22.57 11.02 -24.47
C HIS A 283 23.82 11.56 -23.72
N GLY A 284 24.95 10.86 -23.84
CA GLY A 284 26.23 11.30 -23.26
C GLY A 284 26.29 11.26 -21.73
N ILE A 285 25.39 10.49 -21.10
CA ILE A 285 25.36 10.31 -19.62
C ILE A 285 26.48 9.36 -19.18
N VAL A 286 26.80 8.37 -19.98
CA VAL A 286 27.91 7.44 -19.79
C VAL A 286 28.70 7.33 -21.11
N GLN A 287 30.01 7.02 -21.00
CA GLN A 287 30.83 6.81 -22.19
C GLN A 287 30.55 5.44 -22.79
N GLN A 288 30.53 5.37 -24.13
CA GLN A 288 30.50 4.10 -24.84
C GLN A 288 31.73 3.26 -24.47
N ALA A 289 31.51 1.96 -24.28
CA ALA A 289 32.62 1.04 -24.10
C ALA A 289 33.48 1.04 -25.36
N GLN A 290 34.76 1.40 -25.25
CA GLN A 290 35.75 1.23 -26.31
C GLN A 290 36.06 -0.25 -26.52
#